data_60cd04246dedf8b85949959be66d4df6
#
_entry.id   60cd04246dedf8b85949959be66d4df6
#
_cell.length_a   1.000
_cell.length_b   1.000
_cell.length_c   1.000
_cell.angle_alpha   90.00
_cell.angle_beta   90.00
_cell.angle_gamma   90.00
#
_symmetry.space_group_name_H-M   'P 1'
#
loop_
_entity.id
_entity.type
_entity.pdbx_description
1 polymer ?
#
loop_
_entity_poly.entity_id
_entity_poly.type
_entity_poly.pdbx_seq_one_letter_code
_entity_poly.pdbx_strand_id
1 'polypeptide(L)'
;MHFAREGYLRIFGLGILCLVLNLLGFTKLGFVFLLLTFFIAYFFRDPDRVAPEDDRYLIAPADGRVVTIEQNVSNDRWSTAPATRVGIFMSPLDVHVNRLPASGVVESVRYQEGKFRPAFAEDAAQVNEQNGVTIQDARGRRVVFVQVAGILARRIVCSLKGGERVRQGERYGMIMLGSRVDLYCPVEAQIKIRVGQAVKAGETIIAEYAERTSNASPP
;
A
#
# COMPACT_ATOMS: atom_id res chain seq x y z
N MET A 1 -1.82 -12.93 -15.03
CA MET A 1 -2.18 -11.56 -14.58
C MET A 1 -3.57 -11.63 -13.98
N HIS A 2 -3.72 -11.29 -12.73
CA HIS A 2 -4.99 -11.32 -12.01
C HIS A 2 -5.56 -9.91 -11.88
N PHE A 3 -6.84 -9.80 -11.52
CA PHE A 3 -7.46 -8.54 -11.18
C PHE A 3 -7.86 -8.53 -9.71
N ALA A 4 -7.79 -7.36 -9.10
CA ALA A 4 -8.29 -7.16 -7.75
C ALA A 4 -9.81 -7.43 -7.69
N ARG A 5 -10.25 -8.09 -6.62
CA ARG A 5 -11.67 -8.51 -6.45
C ARG A 5 -12.63 -7.32 -6.57
N GLU A 6 -12.20 -6.16 -6.11
CA GLU A 6 -12.93 -4.90 -6.13
C GLU A 6 -13.18 -4.38 -7.55
N GLY A 7 -12.41 -4.88 -8.55
CA GLY A 7 -12.52 -4.48 -9.96
C GLY A 7 -13.57 -5.26 -10.74
N TYR A 8 -13.85 -6.52 -10.40
CA TYR A 8 -14.67 -7.39 -11.24
C TYR A 8 -16.03 -6.80 -11.59
N LEU A 9 -16.81 -6.34 -10.61
CA LEU A 9 -18.15 -5.78 -10.88
C LEU A 9 -18.08 -4.57 -11.82
N ARG A 10 -17.05 -3.74 -11.70
CA ARG A 10 -16.87 -2.54 -12.53
C ARG A 10 -16.46 -2.91 -13.96
N ILE A 11 -15.50 -3.84 -14.10
CA ILE A 11 -14.99 -4.30 -15.39
C ILE A 11 -16.13 -4.97 -16.17
N PHE A 12 -16.85 -5.92 -15.55
CA PHE A 12 -17.95 -6.62 -16.21
C PHE A 12 -19.14 -5.70 -16.49
N GLY A 13 -19.51 -4.81 -15.56
CA GLY A 13 -20.59 -3.86 -15.75
C GLY A 13 -20.35 -2.90 -16.93
N LEU A 14 -19.13 -2.35 -17.03
CA LEU A 14 -18.75 -1.49 -18.17
C LEU A 14 -18.65 -2.27 -19.47
N GLY A 15 -18.15 -3.52 -19.44
CA GLY A 15 -18.11 -4.39 -20.62
C GLY A 15 -19.49 -4.74 -21.16
N ILE A 16 -20.44 -5.05 -20.29
CA ILE A 16 -21.85 -5.30 -20.66
C ILE A 16 -22.47 -4.02 -21.24
N LEU A 17 -22.26 -2.87 -20.60
CA LEU A 17 -22.76 -1.60 -21.08
C LEU A 17 -22.20 -1.26 -22.47
N CYS A 18 -20.90 -1.48 -22.67
CA CYS A 18 -20.25 -1.33 -23.98
C CYS A 18 -20.94 -2.22 -25.04
N LEU A 19 -21.20 -3.49 -24.74
CA LEU A 19 -21.87 -4.41 -25.65
C LEU A 19 -23.29 -3.93 -26.00
N VAL A 20 -24.09 -3.57 -25.00
CA VAL A 20 -25.47 -3.09 -25.19
C VAL A 20 -25.49 -1.86 -26.05
N LEU A 21 -24.62 -0.88 -25.83
CA LEU A 21 -24.55 0.35 -26.64
C LEU A 21 -24.23 0.05 -28.11
N ASN A 22 -23.32 -0.89 -28.37
CA ASN A 22 -23.01 -1.30 -29.74
C ASN A 22 -24.19 -2.01 -30.41
N LEU A 23 -24.92 -2.89 -29.70
CA LEU A 23 -26.12 -3.57 -30.24
C LEU A 23 -27.26 -2.60 -30.55
N LEU A 24 -27.36 -1.52 -29.77
CA LEU A 24 -28.37 -0.44 -30.02
C LEU A 24 -27.92 0.55 -31.10
N GLY A 25 -26.76 0.36 -31.75
CA GLY A 25 -26.25 1.24 -32.80
C GLY A 25 -25.48 2.46 -32.33
N PHE A 26 -25.27 2.64 -31.00
CA PHE A 26 -24.48 3.74 -30.42
C PHE A 26 -22.97 3.44 -30.45
N THR A 27 -22.43 3.12 -31.62
CA THR A 27 -21.05 2.60 -31.78
C THR A 27 -19.98 3.55 -31.26
N LYS A 28 -20.11 4.87 -31.47
CA LYS A 28 -19.13 5.85 -30.93
C LYS A 28 -19.09 5.85 -29.39
N LEU A 29 -20.28 5.82 -28.79
CA LEU A 29 -20.39 5.76 -27.32
C LEU A 29 -19.92 4.41 -26.80
N GLY A 30 -20.25 3.31 -27.45
CA GLY A 30 -19.74 1.98 -27.17
C GLY A 30 -18.22 1.91 -27.20
N PHE A 31 -17.55 2.58 -28.16
CA PHE A 31 -16.09 2.66 -28.22
C PHE A 31 -15.49 3.42 -27.01
N VAL A 32 -16.12 4.51 -26.56
CA VAL A 32 -15.68 5.23 -25.35
C VAL A 32 -15.75 4.32 -24.12
N PHE A 33 -16.86 3.56 -23.95
CA PHE A 33 -17.00 2.61 -22.85
C PHE A 33 -16.04 1.43 -22.96
N LEU A 34 -15.66 1.01 -24.15
CA LEU A 34 -14.61 0.00 -24.36
C LEU A 34 -13.26 0.50 -23.82
N LEU A 35 -12.85 1.71 -24.17
CA LEU A 35 -11.62 2.30 -23.66
C LEU A 35 -11.64 2.46 -22.13
N LEU A 36 -12.80 2.88 -21.60
CA LEU A 36 -12.99 2.98 -20.15
C LEU A 36 -12.89 1.60 -19.46
N THR A 37 -13.45 0.56 -20.08
CA THR A 37 -13.34 -0.82 -19.57
C THR A 37 -11.87 -1.26 -19.50
N PHE A 38 -11.07 -1.01 -20.54
CA PHE A 38 -9.64 -1.31 -20.52
C PHE A 38 -8.89 -0.51 -19.47
N PHE A 39 -9.19 0.77 -19.31
CA PHE A 39 -8.58 1.60 -18.27
C PHE A 39 -8.89 1.07 -16.87
N ILE A 40 -10.15 0.72 -16.60
CA ILE A 40 -10.58 0.15 -15.32
C ILE A 40 -9.93 -1.23 -15.09
N ALA A 41 -9.83 -2.08 -16.11
CA ALA A 41 -9.12 -3.35 -16.02
C ALA A 41 -7.64 -3.14 -15.70
N TYR A 42 -6.98 -2.19 -16.37
CA TYR A 42 -5.60 -1.83 -16.10
C TYR A 42 -5.41 -1.29 -14.67
N PHE A 43 -6.32 -0.46 -14.20
CA PHE A 43 -6.30 0.10 -12.84
C PHE A 43 -6.41 -0.99 -11.77
N PHE A 44 -7.28 -1.98 -11.95
CA PHE A 44 -7.49 -3.07 -11.00
C PHE A 44 -6.57 -4.27 -11.23
N ARG A 45 -5.48 -4.12 -11.99
CA ARG A 45 -4.52 -5.20 -12.18
C ARG A 45 -3.84 -5.57 -10.87
N ASP A 46 -3.66 -6.86 -10.64
CA ASP A 46 -2.94 -7.41 -9.50
C ASP A 46 -1.86 -8.38 -10.03
N PRO A 47 -0.67 -7.88 -10.36
CA PRO A 47 0.42 -8.73 -10.85
C PRO A 47 0.96 -9.63 -9.74
N ASP A 48 1.38 -10.83 -10.12
CA ASP A 48 2.12 -11.70 -9.22
C ASP A 48 3.44 -11.03 -8.80
N ARG A 49 3.80 -11.18 -7.52
CA ARG A 49 4.98 -10.59 -6.91
C ARG A 49 5.74 -11.65 -6.14
N VAL A 50 7.05 -11.59 -6.19
CA VAL A 50 7.94 -12.46 -5.43
C VAL A 50 8.62 -11.61 -4.35
N ALA A 51 8.20 -11.81 -3.10
CA ALA A 51 8.81 -11.14 -1.97
C ALA A 51 10.17 -11.77 -1.64
N PRO A 52 11.16 -10.99 -1.17
CA PRO A 52 12.39 -11.54 -0.60
C PRO A 52 12.07 -12.48 0.57
N GLU A 53 12.69 -13.66 0.60
CA GLU A 53 12.50 -14.65 1.67
C GLU A 53 13.43 -14.37 2.88
N ASP A 54 13.42 -13.13 3.38
CA ASP A 54 14.27 -12.74 4.52
C ASP A 54 13.54 -11.76 5.42
N ASP A 55 13.33 -12.14 6.68
CA ASP A 55 12.65 -11.35 7.70
C ASP A 55 13.46 -10.14 8.21
N ARG A 56 14.69 -9.95 7.71
CA ARG A 56 15.47 -8.73 7.94
C ARG A 56 14.99 -7.56 7.06
N TYR A 57 14.27 -7.83 5.99
CA TYR A 57 13.82 -6.79 5.08
C TYR A 57 12.43 -6.28 5.43
N LEU A 58 12.27 -4.96 5.37
CA LEU A 58 10.99 -4.30 5.22
C LEU A 58 10.81 -3.95 3.75
N ILE A 59 9.76 -4.44 3.12
CA ILE A 59 9.50 -4.24 1.70
C ILE A 59 8.40 -3.20 1.46
N ALA A 60 8.35 -2.66 0.25
CA ALA A 60 7.38 -1.65 -0.12
C ALA A 60 5.93 -2.17 0.01
N PRO A 61 5.06 -1.47 0.76
CA PRO A 61 3.65 -1.82 0.87
C PRO A 61 2.80 -1.38 -0.34
N ALA A 62 3.36 -0.56 -1.22
CA ALA A 62 2.67 0.01 -2.38
C ALA A 62 3.61 0.17 -3.58
N ASP A 63 3.06 0.13 -4.80
CA ASP A 63 3.73 0.62 -6.00
C ASP A 63 3.69 2.15 -5.99
N GLY A 64 4.71 2.79 -6.53
CA GLY A 64 4.71 4.24 -6.70
C GLY A 64 6.08 4.87 -6.56
N ARG A 65 6.07 6.12 -6.10
CA ARG A 65 7.29 6.91 -5.90
C ARG A 65 7.42 7.36 -4.45
N VAL A 66 8.61 7.21 -3.89
CA VAL A 66 8.94 7.74 -2.55
C VAL A 66 8.90 9.27 -2.59
N VAL A 67 8.01 9.87 -1.83
CA VAL A 67 7.82 11.33 -1.76
C VAL A 67 8.40 11.93 -0.50
N THR A 68 8.47 11.17 0.60
CA THR A 68 9.06 11.63 1.86
C THR A 68 9.85 10.53 2.56
N ILE A 69 10.92 10.91 3.26
CA ILE A 69 11.63 10.10 4.24
C ILE A 69 11.89 11.02 5.42
N GLU A 70 11.22 10.80 6.54
CA GLU A 70 11.33 11.60 7.76
C GLU A 70 11.86 10.74 8.89
N GLN A 71 13.01 11.11 9.43
CA GLN A 71 13.67 10.39 10.51
C GLN A 71 13.15 10.85 11.88
N ASN A 72 13.22 9.95 12.86
CA ASN A 72 12.90 10.23 14.26
C ASN A 72 11.45 10.75 14.48
N VAL A 73 10.52 10.35 13.65
CA VAL A 73 9.10 10.63 13.88
C VAL A 73 8.66 9.85 15.12
N SER A 74 8.18 10.56 16.15
CA SER A 74 7.71 9.94 17.39
C SER A 74 6.47 10.66 17.90
N ASN A 75 5.70 9.95 18.73
CA ASN A 75 4.48 10.48 19.36
C ASN A 75 3.46 11.04 18.37
N ASP A 76 3.45 10.54 17.13
CA ASP A 76 2.38 10.82 16.21
C ASP A 76 1.20 9.85 16.45
N ARG A 77 0.15 10.04 15.68
CA ARG A 77 -1.08 9.23 15.78
C ARG A 77 -0.85 7.74 15.61
N TRP A 78 0.17 7.35 14.85
CA TRP A 78 0.36 5.99 14.38
C TRP A 78 1.52 5.27 15.08
N SER A 79 2.57 5.99 15.44
CA SER A 79 3.73 5.43 16.13
C SER A 79 4.05 6.20 17.39
N THR A 80 4.04 5.53 18.54
CA THR A 80 4.49 6.09 19.83
C THR A 80 6.00 5.95 20.02
N ALA A 81 6.63 4.96 19.37
CA ALA A 81 8.07 4.76 19.37
C ALA A 81 8.72 5.57 18.22
N PRO A 82 9.98 6.02 18.39
CA PRO A 82 10.73 6.64 17.31
C PRO A 82 10.82 5.74 16.08
N ALA A 83 10.55 6.29 14.91
CA ALA A 83 10.58 5.55 13.65
C ALA A 83 11.03 6.47 12.50
N THR A 84 11.46 5.87 11.38
CA THR A 84 11.61 6.58 10.12
C THR A 84 10.35 6.37 9.28
N ARG A 85 9.64 7.46 8.97
CA ARG A 85 8.45 7.44 8.11
C ARG A 85 8.86 7.56 6.65
N VAL A 86 8.44 6.58 5.84
CA VAL A 86 8.63 6.56 4.39
C VAL A 86 7.27 6.68 3.73
N GLY A 87 7.04 7.78 2.99
CA GLY A 87 5.79 8.00 2.25
C GLY A 87 5.93 7.60 0.78
N ILE A 88 5.04 6.74 0.30
CA ILE A 88 4.99 6.24 -1.08
C ILE A 88 3.70 6.75 -1.73
N PHE A 89 3.83 7.63 -2.71
CA PHE A 89 2.71 8.14 -3.51
C PHE A 89 2.41 7.21 -4.68
N MET A 90 1.16 6.83 -4.83
CA MET A 90 0.65 6.02 -5.94
C MET A 90 -0.09 6.92 -6.93
N SER A 91 0.45 7.05 -8.14
CA SER A 91 -0.24 7.72 -9.25
C SER A 91 -1.39 6.85 -9.78
N PRO A 92 -2.39 7.41 -10.49
CA PRO A 92 -3.49 6.62 -11.07
C PRO A 92 -3.05 5.48 -11.99
N LEU A 93 -1.82 5.51 -12.51
CA LEU A 93 -1.27 4.50 -13.41
C LEU A 93 -0.49 3.38 -12.69
N ASP A 94 -0.22 3.56 -11.39
CA ASP A 94 0.46 2.54 -10.58
C ASP A 94 -0.48 1.38 -10.21
N VAL A 95 0.08 0.28 -9.70
CA VAL A 95 -0.73 -0.80 -9.11
C VAL A 95 -1.21 -0.36 -7.74
N HIS A 96 -2.53 -0.42 -7.53
CA HIS A 96 -3.16 0.08 -6.31
C HIS A 96 -3.39 -0.99 -5.23
N VAL A 97 -3.02 -2.24 -5.53
CA VAL A 97 -3.01 -3.33 -4.54
C VAL A 97 -1.88 -3.11 -3.54
N ASN A 98 -2.23 -3.11 -2.26
CA ASN A 98 -1.26 -2.97 -1.18
C ASN A 98 -0.85 -4.34 -0.64
N ARG A 99 0.45 -4.47 -0.31
CA ARG A 99 1.05 -5.69 0.17
C ARG A 99 1.75 -5.50 1.52
N LEU A 100 1.79 -6.57 2.30
CA LEU A 100 2.36 -6.56 3.63
C LEU A 100 3.87 -6.29 3.61
N PRO A 101 4.35 -5.28 4.36
CA PRO A 101 5.78 -4.92 4.37
C PRO A 101 6.65 -5.88 5.16
N ALA A 102 6.07 -6.68 6.05
CA ALA A 102 6.74 -7.69 6.87
C ALA A 102 5.79 -8.80 7.27
N SER A 103 6.33 -9.94 7.71
CA SER A 103 5.57 -11.04 8.33
C SER A 103 5.36 -10.76 9.82
N GLY A 104 4.27 -11.28 10.41
CA GLY A 104 4.03 -11.14 11.84
C GLY A 104 2.59 -11.44 12.25
N VAL A 105 2.19 -10.86 13.38
CA VAL A 105 0.81 -10.87 13.88
C VAL A 105 0.26 -9.45 13.87
N VAL A 106 -0.93 -9.25 13.36
CA VAL A 106 -1.62 -7.96 13.38
C VAL A 106 -2.00 -7.61 14.81
N GLU A 107 -1.37 -6.61 15.40
CA GLU A 107 -1.71 -6.10 16.73
C GLU A 107 -3.00 -5.25 16.67
N SER A 108 -3.10 -4.37 15.69
CA SER A 108 -4.25 -3.46 15.57
C SER A 108 -4.49 -3.00 14.15
N VAL A 109 -5.76 -2.75 13.84
CA VAL A 109 -6.21 -2.03 12.64
C VAL A 109 -7.04 -0.85 13.13
N ARG A 110 -6.64 0.37 12.79
CA ARG A 110 -7.29 1.60 13.24
C ARG A 110 -7.67 2.46 12.05
N TYR A 111 -8.96 2.70 11.91
CA TYR A 111 -9.49 3.63 10.90
C TYR A 111 -9.63 5.03 11.48
N GLN A 112 -9.33 6.03 10.66
CA GLN A 112 -9.46 7.44 11.00
C GLN A 112 -10.19 8.17 9.90
N GLU A 113 -11.34 8.72 10.21
CA GLU A 113 -12.03 9.64 9.31
C GLU A 113 -11.21 10.90 9.07
N GLY A 114 -11.32 11.46 7.88
CA GLY A 114 -10.55 12.63 7.50
C GLY A 114 -11.03 13.31 6.23
N LYS A 115 -10.22 14.22 5.71
CA LYS A 115 -10.45 14.95 4.48
C LYS A 115 -9.91 14.15 3.28
N PHE A 116 -10.08 14.72 2.08
CA PHE A 116 -9.59 14.15 0.82
C PHE A 116 -8.78 15.22 0.07
N ARG A 117 -7.59 15.56 0.61
CA ARG A 117 -6.61 16.42 -0.08
C ARG A 117 -5.73 15.61 -1.02
N PRO A 118 -5.01 16.25 -1.97
CA PRO A 118 -4.02 15.55 -2.79
C PRO A 118 -3.07 14.74 -1.91
N ALA A 119 -2.91 13.43 -2.17
CA ALA A 119 -2.12 12.55 -1.32
C ALA A 119 -0.60 12.89 -1.32
N PHE A 120 -0.14 13.67 -2.30
CA PHE A 120 1.23 14.20 -2.34
C PHE A 120 1.43 15.49 -1.54
N ALA A 121 0.36 16.12 -1.03
CA ALA A 121 0.46 17.32 -0.21
C ALA A 121 1.09 16.96 1.16
N GLU A 122 1.90 17.90 1.69
CA GLU A 122 2.63 17.67 2.95
C GLU A 122 1.70 17.38 4.13
N ASP A 123 0.55 18.05 4.17
CA ASP A 123 -0.46 17.89 5.23
C ASP A 123 -1.41 16.69 5.02
N ALA A 124 -1.36 16.01 3.87
CA ALA A 124 -2.25 14.88 3.58
C ALA A 124 -2.16 13.77 4.64
N ALA A 125 -0.95 13.47 5.12
CA ALA A 125 -0.70 12.48 6.17
C ALA A 125 -1.29 12.86 7.54
N GLN A 126 -1.75 14.10 7.71
CA GLN A 126 -2.32 14.61 8.97
C GLN A 126 -3.84 14.73 8.91
N VAL A 127 -4.38 15.10 7.75
CA VAL A 127 -5.78 15.52 7.62
C VAL A 127 -6.66 14.56 6.82
N ASN A 128 -6.09 13.71 5.94
CA ASN A 128 -6.87 12.81 5.10
C ASN A 128 -7.40 11.61 5.86
N GLU A 129 -8.42 10.97 5.29
CA GLU A 129 -8.91 9.66 5.72
C GLU A 129 -7.78 8.63 5.67
N GLN A 130 -7.63 7.86 6.74
CA GLN A 130 -6.52 6.93 6.92
C GLN A 130 -6.95 5.61 7.53
N ASN A 131 -6.19 4.57 7.23
CA ASN A 131 -6.31 3.28 7.91
C ASN A 131 -4.91 2.77 8.25
N GLY A 132 -4.58 2.76 9.53
CA GLY A 132 -3.28 2.32 10.04
C GLY A 132 -3.34 0.89 10.56
N VAL A 133 -2.33 0.11 10.21
CA VAL A 133 -2.13 -1.26 10.65
C VAL A 133 -0.81 -1.35 11.39
N THR A 134 -0.84 -1.97 12.57
CA THR A 134 0.38 -2.34 13.32
C THR A 134 0.53 -3.85 13.28
N ILE A 135 1.69 -4.32 12.87
CA ILE A 135 2.07 -5.74 12.99
C ILE A 135 3.25 -5.88 13.94
N GLN A 136 3.28 -6.97 14.69
CA GLN A 136 4.42 -7.38 15.50
C GLN A 136 5.06 -8.60 14.84
N ASP A 137 6.34 -8.50 14.51
CA ASP A 137 7.08 -9.61 13.93
C ASP A 137 7.51 -10.65 14.98
N ALA A 138 8.11 -11.75 14.52
CA ALA A 138 8.56 -12.83 15.41
C ALA A 138 9.65 -12.41 16.43
N ARG A 139 10.28 -11.24 16.23
CA ARG A 139 11.29 -10.67 17.11
C ARG A 139 10.75 -9.61 18.06
N GLY A 140 9.42 -9.40 18.04
CA GLY A 140 8.74 -8.39 18.86
C GLY A 140 8.84 -6.95 18.31
N ARG A 141 9.39 -6.75 17.10
CA ARG A 141 9.49 -5.42 16.48
C ARG A 141 8.14 -5.01 15.91
N ARG A 142 7.78 -3.76 16.10
CA ARG A 142 6.53 -3.21 15.58
C ARG A 142 6.76 -2.47 14.27
N VAL A 143 6.04 -2.87 13.24
CA VAL A 143 6.01 -2.20 11.94
C VAL A 143 4.62 -1.63 11.74
N VAL A 144 4.55 -0.34 11.45
CA VAL A 144 3.28 0.35 11.19
C VAL A 144 3.23 0.78 9.74
N PHE A 145 2.09 0.56 9.09
CA PHE A 145 1.84 1.06 7.74
C PHE A 145 0.44 1.64 7.64
N VAL A 146 0.34 2.77 6.96
CA VAL A 146 -0.87 3.59 6.95
C VAL A 146 -1.30 3.86 5.52
N GLN A 147 -2.50 3.42 5.19
CA GLN A 147 -3.17 3.78 3.94
C GLN A 147 -3.74 5.20 4.09
N VAL A 148 -3.41 6.10 3.18
CA VAL A 148 -3.85 7.50 3.17
C VAL A 148 -4.64 7.76 1.89
N ALA A 149 -5.91 8.11 2.02
CA ALA A 149 -6.77 8.45 0.89
C ALA A 149 -6.30 9.73 0.19
N GLY A 150 -6.65 9.88 -1.09
CA GLY A 150 -6.39 11.08 -1.87
C GLY A 150 -7.69 11.73 -2.37
N ILE A 151 -7.59 12.73 -3.25
CA ILE A 151 -8.76 13.50 -3.75
C ILE A 151 -9.79 12.61 -4.46
N LEU A 152 -9.33 11.73 -5.32
CA LEU A 152 -10.19 10.85 -6.13
C LEU A 152 -10.52 9.54 -5.41
N ALA A 153 -9.68 9.14 -4.47
CA ALA A 153 -9.83 7.92 -3.69
C ALA A 153 -10.66 8.18 -2.44
N ARG A 154 -11.91 7.89 -2.50
CA ARG A 154 -12.81 7.94 -1.33
C ARG A 154 -13.05 6.56 -0.73
N ARG A 155 -12.14 5.61 -0.96
CA ARG A 155 -12.31 4.26 -0.43
C ARG A 155 -10.98 3.59 -0.17
N ILE A 156 -10.72 3.33 1.09
CA ILE A 156 -9.67 2.46 1.59
C ILE A 156 -10.29 1.07 1.80
N VAL A 157 -9.63 0.04 1.27
CA VAL A 157 -9.98 -1.36 1.52
C VAL A 157 -8.83 -2.00 2.28
N CYS A 158 -9.14 -2.57 3.44
CA CYS A 158 -8.23 -3.37 4.25
C CYS A 158 -8.95 -4.63 4.69
N SER A 159 -8.36 -5.80 4.45
CA SER A 159 -8.93 -7.09 4.82
C SER A 159 -8.44 -7.62 6.17
N LEU A 160 -7.44 -6.97 6.77
CA LEU A 160 -6.79 -7.43 7.99
C LEU A 160 -7.65 -7.25 9.22
N LYS A 161 -7.45 -8.15 10.19
CA LYS A 161 -8.07 -8.11 11.52
C LYS A 161 -7.03 -8.32 12.60
N GLY A 162 -7.26 -7.74 13.78
CA GLY A 162 -6.41 -7.97 14.95
C GLY A 162 -6.29 -9.47 15.30
N GLY A 163 -5.09 -9.91 15.66
CA GLY A 163 -4.76 -11.29 15.98
C GLY A 163 -4.41 -12.17 14.76
N GLU A 164 -4.58 -11.70 13.54
CA GLU A 164 -4.31 -12.46 12.32
C GLU A 164 -2.80 -12.62 12.07
N ARG A 165 -2.36 -13.83 11.69
CA ARG A 165 -1.00 -14.07 11.23
C ARG A 165 -0.89 -13.77 9.76
N VAL A 166 0.14 -13.03 9.37
CA VAL A 166 0.33 -12.52 8.02
C VAL A 166 1.76 -12.75 7.54
N ARG A 167 1.92 -12.86 6.22
CA ARG A 167 3.23 -13.04 5.57
C ARG A 167 3.58 -11.82 4.74
N GLN A 168 4.86 -11.48 4.72
CA GLN A 168 5.45 -10.45 3.88
C GLN A 168 5.09 -10.68 2.41
N GLY A 169 4.74 -9.60 1.69
CA GLY A 169 4.38 -9.63 0.28
C GLY A 169 2.94 -10.04 -0.02
N GLU A 170 2.21 -10.64 0.93
CA GLU A 170 0.79 -10.95 0.77
C GLU A 170 -0.04 -9.67 0.60
N ARG A 171 -1.10 -9.78 -0.19
CA ARG A 171 -2.07 -8.69 -0.37
C ARG A 171 -2.87 -8.48 0.92
N TYR A 172 -3.01 -7.22 1.34
CA TYR A 172 -3.86 -6.89 2.49
C TYR A 172 -4.97 -5.87 2.19
N GLY A 173 -4.87 -5.19 1.06
CA GLY A 173 -5.85 -4.16 0.76
C GLY A 173 -5.60 -3.44 -0.55
N MET A 174 -6.29 -2.32 -0.69
CA MET A 174 -6.22 -1.46 -1.86
C MET A 174 -6.68 -0.05 -1.49
N ILE A 175 -6.12 0.98 -2.12
CA ILE A 175 -6.63 2.35 -2.05
C ILE A 175 -6.94 2.80 -3.47
N MET A 176 -8.13 3.39 -3.69
CA MET A 176 -8.52 3.78 -5.04
C MET A 176 -7.99 5.17 -5.40
N LEU A 177 -7.43 5.32 -6.63
CA LEU A 177 -7.10 6.55 -7.39
C LEU A 177 -6.35 7.66 -6.62
N GLY A 178 -5.04 7.74 -6.84
CA GLY A 178 -4.20 8.84 -6.37
C GLY A 178 -4.12 8.89 -4.84
N SER A 179 -3.34 8.01 -4.26
CA SER A 179 -3.28 7.75 -2.83
C SER A 179 -1.83 7.65 -2.34
N ARG A 180 -1.64 7.42 -1.06
CA ARG A 180 -0.33 7.29 -0.43
C ARG A 180 -0.34 6.17 0.59
N VAL A 181 0.78 5.48 0.73
CA VAL A 181 1.02 4.59 1.89
C VAL A 181 2.25 5.09 2.63
N ASP A 182 2.10 5.29 3.93
CA ASP A 182 3.20 5.62 4.84
C ASP A 182 3.65 4.36 5.57
N LEU A 183 4.94 4.04 5.51
CA LEU A 183 5.57 2.95 6.25
C LEU A 183 6.45 3.55 7.35
N TYR A 184 6.21 3.15 8.60
CA TYR A 184 7.01 3.51 9.75
C TYR A 184 8.00 2.37 10.03
N CYS A 185 9.24 2.61 9.67
CA CYS A 185 10.34 1.68 9.91
C CYS A 185 10.93 1.96 11.30
N PRO A 186 11.07 0.95 12.18
CA PRO A 186 11.80 1.12 13.44
C PRO A 186 13.20 1.72 13.21
N VAL A 187 13.70 2.49 14.18
CA VAL A 187 14.99 3.21 14.02
C VAL A 187 16.20 2.29 13.85
N GLU A 188 16.08 1.02 14.25
CA GLU A 188 17.09 -0.01 14.06
C GLU A 188 17.20 -0.49 12.61
N ALA A 189 16.23 -0.17 11.78
CA ALA A 189 16.23 -0.57 10.38
C ALA A 189 16.91 0.51 9.52
N GLN A 190 17.94 0.12 8.78
CA GLN A 190 18.64 0.98 7.86
C GLN A 190 17.81 1.19 6.58
N ILE A 191 17.47 2.42 6.25
CA ILE A 191 16.76 2.77 5.01
C ILE A 191 17.66 2.53 3.79
N LYS A 192 17.13 1.85 2.76
CA LYS A 192 17.84 1.46 1.53
C LYS A 192 17.39 2.22 0.29
N ILE A 193 16.45 3.14 0.44
CA ILE A 193 15.85 3.89 -0.66
C ILE A 193 16.07 5.40 -0.48
N ARG A 194 15.75 6.16 -1.51
CA ARG A 194 15.84 7.62 -1.51
C ARG A 194 14.55 8.28 -2.00
N VAL A 195 14.33 9.52 -1.63
CA VAL A 195 13.23 10.33 -2.16
C VAL A 195 13.34 10.42 -3.69
N GLY A 196 12.20 10.30 -4.37
CA GLY A 196 12.10 10.26 -5.83
C GLY A 196 12.27 8.86 -6.45
N GLN A 197 12.70 7.85 -5.69
CA GLN A 197 12.85 6.49 -6.19
C GLN A 197 11.50 5.83 -6.46
N ALA A 198 11.38 5.14 -7.62
CA ALA A 198 10.24 4.27 -7.89
C ALA A 198 10.38 2.95 -7.12
N VAL A 199 9.28 2.48 -6.54
CA VAL A 199 9.22 1.24 -5.75
C VAL A 199 8.05 0.38 -6.19
N LYS A 200 8.15 -0.94 -5.95
CA LYS A 200 7.12 -1.93 -6.26
C LYS A 200 6.70 -2.68 -5.01
N ALA A 201 5.40 -2.71 -4.76
CA ALA A 201 4.79 -3.43 -3.65
C ALA A 201 5.20 -4.90 -3.64
N GLY A 202 5.60 -5.39 -2.50
CA GLY A 202 5.98 -6.80 -2.34
C GLY A 202 7.38 -7.17 -2.85
N GLU A 203 8.11 -6.26 -3.53
CA GLU A 203 9.42 -6.57 -4.13
C GLU A 203 10.54 -5.66 -3.63
N THR A 204 10.32 -4.33 -3.65
CA THR A 204 11.39 -3.37 -3.34
C THR A 204 11.70 -3.35 -1.85
N ILE A 205 12.96 -3.56 -1.50
CA ILE A 205 13.44 -3.43 -0.12
C ILE A 205 13.48 -1.94 0.26
N ILE A 206 12.72 -1.56 1.27
CA ILE A 206 12.68 -0.20 1.83
C ILE A 206 13.71 -0.02 2.92
N ALA A 207 13.82 -1.01 3.82
CA ALA A 207 14.76 -0.97 4.92
C ALA A 207 15.26 -2.37 5.27
N GLU A 208 16.40 -2.44 5.96
CA GLU A 208 17.05 -3.68 6.38
C GLU A 208 17.47 -3.57 7.85
N TYR A 209 17.14 -4.56 8.63
CA TYR A 209 17.68 -4.72 9.99
C TYR A 209 19.09 -5.29 9.94
N ALA A 210 19.97 -4.78 10.79
CA ALA A 210 21.32 -5.31 10.93
C ALA A 210 21.31 -6.82 11.29
N GLU A 211 22.26 -7.56 10.76
CA GLU A 211 22.51 -8.93 11.22
C GLU A 211 22.87 -8.91 12.71
N ARG A 212 22.20 -9.73 13.50
CA ARG A 212 22.74 -10.05 14.81
C ARG A 212 24.03 -10.87 14.60
N THR A 213 25.16 -10.27 14.81
CA THR A 213 26.36 -11.05 15.09
C THR A 213 26.04 -11.93 16.30
N SER A 214 25.97 -13.24 16.09
CA SER A 214 25.81 -14.26 17.13
C SER A 214 27.13 -14.40 17.85
N ASN A 215 27.62 -13.34 18.51
CA ASN A 215 28.76 -13.35 19.37
C ASN A 215 28.31 -13.03 20.80
N ALA A 216 27.77 -14.03 21.46
CA ALA A 216 27.82 -14.19 22.89
C ALA A 216 27.68 -15.69 23.19
N SER A 217 28.78 -16.44 23.06
CA SER A 217 28.94 -17.64 23.88
C SER A 217 28.91 -17.16 25.32
N PRO A 218 28.05 -17.71 26.19
CA PRO A 218 28.15 -17.41 27.63
C PRO A 218 29.46 -17.95 28.20
N PRO A 219 30.01 -17.29 29.21
CA PRO A 219 31.21 -17.74 29.91
C PRO A 219 31.00 -19.04 30.64
#